data_77aeca6f03e87b12d50ad4968c48e8a5
#
_entry.id   77aeca6f03e87b12d50ad4968c48e8a5
#
_cell.length_a   1.000
_cell.length_b   1.000
_cell.length_c   1.000
_cell.angle_alpha   90.00
_cell.angle_beta   90.00
_cell.angle_gamma   90.00
#
_symmetry.space_group_name_H-M   'P 1'
#
loop_
_entity.id
_entity.type
_entity.pdbx_description
1 polymer ?
#
loop_
_entity_poly.entity_id
_entity_poly.type
_entity_poly.pdbx_seq_one_letter_code
_entity_poly.pdbx_strand_id
1 'polypeptide(L)'
;MPPIAFLGLGAIGAPMAKHLKNPDFDLVVWNRTPSKAAAFAAANGARHAKTPAEAARGCQIVITCLPTSREVASLLDGPDGLLAGMANGSILVDCTSGDPATSRATAARLAEKGIGFLDAPVSGGVVGAEAGKLTVMVGGDAATLERAMPALNTFGEKIVHCGPVGAGDAIKAVNQAMLAVHIWSLGEGMLALSKAGVKPEVALDVINASSGRSNVSMNLFPQRVIGRAFPRTFKLALIDKDVRIAAQFLREQNVPSPLTQLTAELFAAAHAELGEEADHVEAVKVIERTGGAEIK
;
A
#
# COMPACT_ATOMS: atom_id res chain seq x y z
N MET A 1 -27.68 -7.15 8.08
CA MET A 1 -26.32 -6.93 7.57
C MET A 1 -25.39 -6.78 8.76
N PRO A 2 -24.34 -7.60 8.87
CA PRO A 2 -23.39 -7.44 9.97
C PRO A 2 -22.64 -6.10 9.84
N PRO A 3 -22.42 -5.37 10.95
CA PRO A 3 -21.68 -4.13 10.92
C PRO A 3 -20.20 -4.41 10.65
N ILE A 4 -19.61 -3.58 9.80
CA ILE A 4 -18.18 -3.58 9.46
C ILE A 4 -17.63 -2.16 9.57
N ALA A 5 -16.43 -2.00 10.12
CA ALA A 5 -15.77 -0.71 10.20
C ALA A 5 -14.64 -0.59 9.18
N PHE A 6 -14.48 0.59 8.59
CA PHE A 6 -13.35 0.92 7.74
C PHE A 6 -12.70 2.25 8.17
N LEU A 7 -11.42 2.19 8.52
CA LEU A 7 -10.65 3.31 9.03
C LEU A 7 -9.55 3.72 8.03
N GLY A 8 -9.63 4.97 7.56
CA GLY A 8 -8.68 5.52 6.62
C GLY A 8 -9.24 5.66 5.19
N LEU A 9 -9.72 6.86 4.87
CA LEU A 9 -10.34 7.21 3.59
C LEU A 9 -9.36 7.99 2.70
N GLY A 10 -8.18 7.41 2.49
CA GLY A 10 -7.19 7.89 1.54
C GLY A 10 -7.53 7.48 0.09
N ALA A 11 -6.57 7.68 -0.82
CA ALA A 11 -6.74 7.40 -2.25
C ALA A 11 -7.09 5.92 -2.54
N ILE A 12 -6.60 4.99 -1.73
CA ILE A 12 -6.87 3.55 -1.84
C ILE A 12 -8.04 3.15 -0.93
N GLY A 13 -8.06 3.66 0.32
CA GLY A 13 -9.05 3.23 1.31
C GLY A 13 -10.48 3.66 0.99
N ALA A 14 -10.69 4.86 0.42
CA ALA A 14 -12.03 5.30 0.06
C ALA A 14 -12.70 4.42 -1.02
N PRO A 15 -12.05 4.10 -2.16
CA PRO A 15 -12.58 3.12 -3.11
C PRO A 15 -12.83 1.74 -2.49
N MET A 16 -11.90 1.21 -1.66
CA MET A 16 -12.11 -0.08 -0.98
C MET A 16 -13.35 -0.05 -0.07
N ALA A 17 -13.49 1.00 0.75
CA ALA A 17 -14.64 1.16 1.63
C ALA A 17 -15.96 1.23 0.85
N LYS A 18 -15.95 1.82 -0.35
CA LYS A 18 -17.14 1.88 -1.21
C LYS A 18 -17.63 0.50 -1.64
N HIS A 19 -16.74 -0.44 -1.91
CA HIS A 19 -17.10 -1.82 -2.26
C HIS A 19 -17.77 -2.57 -1.11
N LEU A 20 -17.40 -2.29 0.15
CA LEU A 20 -18.04 -2.86 1.34
C LEU A 20 -19.50 -2.42 1.52
N LYS A 21 -19.92 -1.34 0.86
CA LYS A 21 -21.31 -0.86 0.87
C LYS A 21 -22.26 -1.71 0.01
N ASN A 22 -21.78 -2.76 -0.65
CA ASN A 22 -22.63 -3.74 -1.29
C ASN A 22 -23.63 -4.28 -0.24
N PRO A 23 -24.87 -4.73 -0.59
CA PRO A 23 -25.96 -5.02 0.36
C PRO A 23 -25.59 -5.94 1.53
N ASP A 24 -24.39 -6.48 1.54
CA ASP A 24 -23.96 -7.45 2.55
C ASP A 24 -23.51 -6.84 3.89
N PHE A 25 -23.10 -5.56 3.96
CA PHE A 25 -22.57 -4.95 5.18
C PHE A 25 -23.23 -3.62 5.58
N ASP A 26 -23.39 -3.39 6.89
CA ASP A 26 -23.69 -2.07 7.48
C ASP A 26 -22.37 -1.36 7.76
N LEU A 27 -21.93 -0.50 6.83
CA LEU A 27 -20.62 0.14 6.84
C LEU A 27 -20.55 1.33 7.78
N VAL A 28 -19.59 1.31 8.70
CA VAL A 28 -19.19 2.45 9.53
C VAL A 28 -17.79 2.90 9.10
N VAL A 29 -17.62 4.18 8.83
CA VAL A 29 -16.30 4.72 8.43
C VAL A 29 -15.76 5.68 9.48
N TRP A 30 -14.43 5.71 9.57
CA TRP A 30 -13.70 6.70 10.35
C TRP A 30 -12.50 7.21 9.57
N ASN A 31 -12.18 8.48 9.77
CA ASN A 31 -10.96 9.09 9.22
C ASN A 31 -10.44 10.17 10.17
N ARG A 32 -9.11 10.32 10.28
CA ARG A 32 -8.45 11.35 11.09
C ARG A 32 -8.96 12.78 10.78
N THR A 33 -9.34 13.04 9.53
CA THR A 33 -10.04 14.26 9.12
C THR A 33 -11.53 13.98 9.12
N PRO A 34 -12.32 14.46 10.11
CA PRO A 34 -13.73 14.09 10.27
C PRO A 34 -14.62 14.46 9.07
N SER A 35 -14.31 15.59 8.41
CA SER A 35 -15.06 16.05 7.24
C SER A 35 -14.98 15.05 6.06
N LYS A 36 -13.86 14.34 5.90
CA LYS A 36 -13.74 13.28 4.89
C LYS A 36 -14.66 12.09 5.20
N ALA A 37 -14.72 11.66 6.47
CA ALA A 37 -15.61 10.58 6.88
C ALA A 37 -17.08 10.96 6.71
N ALA A 38 -17.47 12.16 7.09
CA ALA A 38 -18.82 12.67 6.93
C ALA A 38 -19.24 12.77 5.45
N ALA A 39 -18.37 13.33 4.60
CA ALA A 39 -18.61 13.43 3.15
C ALA A 39 -18.74 12.06 2.50
N PHE A 40 -17.84 11.11 2.84
CA PHE A 40 -17.91 9.73 2.33
C PHE A 40 -19.22 9.06 2.76
N ALA A 41 -19.59 9.17 4.03
CA ALA A 41 -20.79 8.54 4.57
C ALA A 41 -22.06 9.08 3.88
N ALA A 42 -22.16 10.40 3.70
CA ALA A 42 -23.28 11.04 3.00
C ALA A 42 -23.39 10.58 1.55
N ALA A 43 -22.26 10.50 0.83
CA ALA A 43 -22.22 10.12 -0.58
C ALA A 43 -22.52 8.63 -0.82
N ASN A 44 -22.22 7.76 0.15
CA ASN A 44 -22.31 6.31 -0.02
C ASN A 44 -23.36 5.64 0.89
N GLY A 45 -24.14 6.40 1.64
CA GLY A 45 -25.16 5.87 2.57
C GLY A 45 -24.55 5.01 3.68
N ALA A 46 -23.34 5.33 4.13
CA ALA A 46 -22.67 4.70 5.27
C ALA A 46 -22.88 5.53 6.55
N ARG A 47 -22.53 4.98 7.70
CA ARG A 47 -22.41 5.73 8.95
C ARG A 47 -20.98 6.23 9.12
N HIS A 48 -20.78 7.35 9.82
CA HIS A 48 -19.44 7.77 10.24
C HIS A 48 -19.34 7.87 11.75
N ALA A 49 -18.19 7.54 12.28
CA ALA A 49 -17.90 7.59 13.71
C ALA A 49 -16.95 8.76 14.04
N LYS A 50 -17.02 9.24 15.28
CA LYS A 50 -16.14 10.31 15.79
C LYS A 50 -14.78 9.78 16.21
N THR A 51 -14.74 8.53 16.72
CA THR A 51 -13.52 7.89 17.23
C THR A 51 -13.33 6.49 16.63
N PRO A 52 -12.10 5.94 16.63
CA PRO A 52 -11.85 4.55 16.28
C PRO A 52 -12.66 3.55 17.10
N ALA A 53 -12.79 3.80 18.42
CA ALA A 53 -13.59 2.97 19.32
C ALA A 53 -15.08 2.96 18.93
N GLU A 54 -15.64 4.12 18.60
CA GLU A 54 -17.02 4.22 18.14
C GLU A 54 -17.23 3.48 16.81
N ALA A 55 -16.28 3.61 15.88
CA ALA A 55 -16.32 2.90 14.60
C ALA A 55 -16.33 1.37 14.77
N ALA A 56 -15.48 0.86 15.67
CA ALA A 56 -15.29 -0.57 15.88
C ALA A 56 -16.41 -1.23 16.69
N ARG A 57 -17.22 -0.44 17.41
CA ARG A 57 -18.22 -0.97 18.35
C ARG A 57 -19.28 -1.81 17.64
N GLY A 58 -19.37 -3.07 18.07
CA GLY A 58 -20.32 -4.05 17.53
C GLY A 58 -19.90 -4.64 16.17
N CYS A 59 -18.76 -4.23 15.62
CA CYS A 59 -18.23 -4.79 14.37
C CYS A 59 -17.48 -6.10 14.63
N GLN A 60 -17.77 -7.12 13.80
CA GLN A 60 -17.00 -8.37 13.78
C GLN A 60 -15.67 -8.20 13.03
N ILE A 61 -15.63 -7.31 12.05
CA ILE A 61 -14.46 -7.01 11.24
C ILE A 61 -14.24 -5.50 11.25
N VAL A 62 -13.01 -5.12 11.52
CA VAL A 62 -12.51 -3.75 11.42
C VAL A 62 -11.37 -3.73 10.41
N ILE A 63 -11.45 -2.87 9.41
CA ILE A 63 -10.43 -2.75 8.36
C ILE A 63 -9.72 -1.41 8.52
N THR A 64 -8.40 -1.42 8.47
CA THR A 64 -7.57 -0.22 8.42
C THR A 64 -6.86 -0.10 7.06
N CYS A 65 -6.74 1.13 6.54
CA CYS A 65 -5.93 1.44 5.36
C CYS A 65 -5.30 2.82 5.57
N LEU A 66 -4.14 2.85 6.21
CA LEU A 66 -3.48 4.05 6.72
C LEU A 66 -2.10 4.23 6.06
N PRO A 67 -1.41 5.37 6.26
CA PRO A 67 -0.10 5.60 5.65
C PRO A 67 0.99 4.65 6.15
N THR A 68 1.02 4.34 7.45
CA THR A 68 2.05 3.50 8.08
C THR A 68 1.49 2.62 9.21
N SER A 69 2.21 1.54 9.57
CA SER A 69 1.90 0.71 10.75
C SER A 69 1.94 1.51 12.05
N ARG A 70 2.71 2.60 12.11
CA ARG A 70 2.78 3.47 13.29
C ARG A 70 1.44 4.15 13.54
N GLU A 71 0.78 4.64 12.48
CA GLU A 71 -0.57 5.19 12.61
C GLU A 71 -1.57 4.11 13.06
N VAL A 72 -1.47 2.88 12.53
CA VAL A 72 -2.33 1.77 12.97
C VAL A 72 -2.12 1.50 14.47
N ALA A 73 -0.88 1.36 14.90
CA ALA A 73 -0.54 1.14 16.31
C ALA A 73 -1.04 2.27 17.22
N SER A 74 -0.97 3.52 16.74
CA SER A 74 -1.45 4.68 17.50
C SER A 74 -2.97 4.73 17.69
N LEU A 75 -3.74 4.01 16.86
CA LEU A 75 -5.19 3.91 17.00
C LEU A 75 -5.63 2.85 18.02
N LEU A 76 -4.73 2.06 18.58
CA LEU A 76 -5.11 0.97 19.48
C LEU A 76 -5.53 1.46 20.87
N ASP A 77 -4.83 2.46 21.41
CA ASP A 77 -4.88 2.81 22.82
C ASP A 77 -5.86 3.93 23.18
N GLY A 78 -6.13 4.02 24.48
CA GLY A 78 -6.97 5.07 25.06
C GLY A 78 -8.47 4.77 24.99
N PRO A 79 -9.29 5.66 25.57
CA PRO A 79 -10.74 5.47 25.62
C PRO A 79 -11.40 5.55 24.23
N ASP A 80 -10.75 6.22 23.30
CA ASP A 80 -11.19 6.40 21.91
C ASP A 80 -10.51 5.43 20.93
N GLY A 81 -9.61 4.56 21.42
CA GLY A 81 -8.83 3.62 20.63
C GLY A 81 -9.59 2.34 20.27
N LEU A 82 -9.06 1.59 19.31
CA LEU A 82 -9.68 0.38 18.79
C LEU A 82 -9.89 -0.68 19.89
N LEU A 83 -8.94 -0.83 20.84
CA LEU A 83 -9.04 -1.80 21.94
C LEU A 83 -10.20 -1.50 22.89
N ALA A 84 -10.69 -0.27 22.96
CA ALA A 84 -11.87 0.11 23.74
C ALA A 84 -13.20 -0.16 22.99
N GLY A 85 -13.17 -0.28 21.68
CA GLY A 85 -14.36 -0.50 20.85
C GLY A 85 -14.53 -1.92 20.35
N MET A 86 -13.44 -2.63 20.10
CA MET A 86 -13.45 -4.00 19.58
C MET A 86 -13.78 -5.03 20.67
N ALA A 87 -14.61 -6.00 20.32
CA ALA A 87 -14.99 -7.09 21.20
C ALA A 87 -14.07 -8.31 21.03
N ASN A 88 -14.02 -9.18 22.07
CA ASN A 88 -13.42 -10.51 21.93
C ASN A 88 -14.06 -11.26 20.75
N GLY A 89 -13.23 -11.95 19.98
CA GLY A 89 -13.64 -12.67 18.77
C GLY A 89 -13.77 -11.81 17.52
N SER A 90 -13.62 -10.48 17.59
CA SER A 90 -13.54 -9.62 16.39
C SER A 90 -12.17 -9.73 15.71
N ILE A 91 -12.06 -9.16 14.51
CA ILE A 91 -10.84 -9.22 13.67
C ILE A 91 -10.46 -7.81 13.25
N LEU A 92 -9.18 -7.45 13.41
CA LEU A 92 -8.58 -6.31 12.75
C LEU A 92 -7.87 -6.79 11.47
N VAL A 93 -8.30 -6.29 10.32
CA VAL A 93 -7.66 -6.50 9.01
C VAL A 93 -6.92 -5.22 8.63
N ASP A 94 -5.60 -5.27 8.64
CA ASP A 94 -4.78 -4.09 8.31
C ASP A 94 -4.32 -4.14 6.87
N CYS A 95 -4.96 -3.34 6.01
CA CYS A 95 -4.60 -3.19 4.59
C CYS A 95 -3.50 -2.13 4.36
N THR A 96 -2.90 -1.62 5.40
CA THR A 96 -1.76 -0.70 5.34
C THR A 96 -0.53 -1.42 4.79
N SER A 97 0.26 -0.77 3.93
CA SER A 97 1.61 -1.26 3.61
C SER A 97 2.52 -1.01 4.81
N GLY A 98 2.60 -2.03 5.65
CA GLY A 98 3.14 -1.98 6.99
C GLY A 98 4.55 -2.56 7.11
N ASP A 99 5.07 -2.44 8.33
CA ASP A 99 6.31 -3.07 8.77
C ASP A 99 6.00 -4.40 9.47
N PRO A 100 6.57 -5.54 9.02
CA PRO A 100 6.29 -6.86 9.57
C PRO A 100 6.50 -6.98 11.10
N ALA A 101 7.49 -6.29 11.66
CA ALA A 101 7.75 -6.34 13.09
C ALA A 101 6.66 -5.60 13.88
N THR A 102 6.23 -4.43 13.40
CA THR A 102 5.14 -3.65 14.00
C THR A 102 3.81 -4.40 13.90
N SER A 103 3.54 -5.09 12.79
CA SER A 103 2.33 -5.92 12.63
C SER A 103 2.32 -7.10 13.60
N ARG A 104 3.45 -7.77 13.81
CA ARG A 104 3.56 -8.82 14.84
C ARG A 104 3.32 -8.28 16.26
N ALA A 105 3.88 -7.12 16.59
CA ALA A 105 3.65 -6.49 17.89
C ALA A 105 2.18 -6.08 18.09
N THR A 106 1.54 -5.53 17.06
CA THR A 106 0.11 -5.20 17.04
C THR A 106 -0.75 -6.43 17.26
N ALA A 107 -0.47 -7.52 16.52
CA ALA A 107 -1.18 -8.79 16.66
C ALA A 107 -1.09 -9.38 18.07
N ALA A 108 0.10 -9.35 18.69
CA ALA A 108 0.29 -9.83 20.06
C ALA A 108 -0.58 -9.07 21.06
N ARG A 109 -0.65 -7.75 20.95
CA ARG A 109 -1.50 -6.90 21.81
C ARG A 109 -3.00 -7.15 21.63
N LEU A 110 -3.44 -7.36 20.39
CA LEU A 110 -4.83 -7.68 20.06
C LEU A 110 -5.20 -9.07 20.60
N ALA A 111 -4.29 -10.04 20.53
CA ALA A 111 -4.48 -11.39 21.04
C ALA A 111 -4.74 -11.43 22.55
N GLU A 112 -4.15 -10.51 23.35
CA GLU A 112 -4.43 -10.36 24.78
C GLU A 112 -5.91 -10.06 25.08
N LYS A 113 -6.63 -9.51 24.10
CA LYS A 113 -8.06 -9.23 24.17
C LYS A 113 -8.92 -10.24 23.38
N GLY A 114 -8.30 -11.32 22.88
CA GLY A 114 -8.97 -12.31 22.04
C GLY A 114 -9.42 -11.78 20.69
N ILE A 115 -8.74 -10.75 20.17
CA ILE A 115 -9.02 -10.14 18.87
C ILE A 115 -8.04 -10.72 17.85
N GLY A 116 -8.57 -11.22 16.73
CA GLY A 116 -7.76 -11.70 15.60
C GLY A 116 -7.10 -10.55 14.84
N PHE A 117 -5.95 -10.81 14.22
CA PHE A 117 -5.25 -9.84 13.37
C PHE A 117 -4.81 -10.47 12.05
N LEU A 118 -4.97 -9.71 10.96
CA LEU A 118 -4.44 -10.02 9.64
C LEU A 118 -3.72 -8.78 9.10
N ASP A 119 -2.45 -8.92 8.73
CA ASP A 119 -1.80 -7.96 7.83
C ASP A 119 -2.19 -8.32 6.40
N ALA A 120 -2.81 -7.39 5.71
CA ALA A 120 -3.45 -7.62 4.42
C ALA A 120 -3.16 -6.48 3.41
N PRO A 121 -1.88 -6.08 3.24
CA PRO A 121 -1.55 -5.02 2.29
C PRO A 121 -2.00 -5.37 0.88
N VAL A 122 -2.31 -4.31 0.11
CA VAL A 122 -2.92 -4.41 -1.20
C VAL A 122 -2.00 -3.94 -2.33
N SER A 123 -2.23 -4.47 -3.52
CA SER A 123 -1.56 -4.06 -4.76
C SER A 123 -2.57 -3.92 -5.90
N GLY A 124 -2.36 -2.91 -6.78
CA GLY A 124 -3.26 -2.58 -7.89
C GLY A 124 -3.50 -1.07 -8.05
N GLY A 125 -3.02 -0.28 -7.09
CA GLY A 125 -3.15 1.18 -7.10
C GLY A 125 -4.60 1.65 -7.00
N VAL A 126 -4.84 2.93 -7.30
CA VAL A 126 -6.18 3.53 -7.26
C VAL A 126 -7.12 2.85 -8.26
N VAL A 127 -6.65 2.55 -9.47
CA VAL A 127 -7.44 1.90 -10.53
C VAL A 127 -7.92 0.52 -10.09
N GLY A 128 -7.03 -0.29 -9.49
CA GLY A 128 -7.41 -1.59 -8.94
C GLY A 128 -8.39 -1.48 -7.78
N ALA A 129 -8.22 -0.48 -6.91
CA ALA A 129 -9.12 -0.23 -5.78
C ALA A 129 -10.51 0.21 -6.26
N GLU A 130 -10.60 1.10 -7.25
CA GLU A 130 -11.86 1.55 -7.85
C GLU A 130 -12.61 0.41 -8.55
N ALA A 131 -11.86 -0.48 -9.22
CA ALA A 131 -12.43 -1.63 -9.91
C ALA A 131 -12.79 -2.82 -8.99
N GLY A 132 -12.41 -2.80 -7.70
CA GLY A 132 -12.55 -3.95 -6.81
C GLY A 132 -11.64 -5.13 -7.18
N LYS A 133 -10.49 -4.85 -7.80
CA LYS A 133 -9.57 -5.85 -8.40
C LYS A 133 -8.18 -5.84 -7.80
N LEU A 134 -8.11 -5.59 -6.50
CA LEU A 134 -6.82 -5.58 -5.82
C LEU A 134 -6.26 -7.01 -5.63
N THR A 135 -4.95 -7.13 -5.64
CA THR A 135 -4.27 -8.29 -5.04
C THR A 135 -4.08 -8.00 -3.55
N VAL A 136 -4.55 -8.89 -2.70
CA VAL A 136 -4.47 -8.80 -1.24
C VAL A 136 -3.50 -9.88 -0.74
N MET A 137 -2.44 -9.48 -0.04
CA MET A 137 -1.40 -10.37 0.49
C MET A 137 -1.63 -10.54 1.98
N VAL A 138 -2.14 -11.70 2.42
CA VAL A 138 -2.62 -11.86 3.80
C VAL A 138 -1.65 -12.67 4.63
N GLY A 139 -1.14 -12.06 5.70
CA GLY A 139 -0.44 -12.74 6.79
C GLY A 139 -1.36 -12.90 8.00
N GLY A 140 -1.30 -14.07 8.65
CA GLY A 140 -2.09 -14.36 9.85
C GLY A 140 -2.61 -15.79 9.90
N ASP A 141 -3.49 -16.05 10.86
CA ASP A 141 -4.10 -17.37 11.02
C ASP A 141 -5.12 -17.68 9.91
N ALA A 142 -5.11 -18.90 9.37
CA ALA A 142 -5.97 -19.31 8.26
C ALA A 142 -7.46 -19.26 8.61
N ALA A 143 -7.85 -19.67 9.82
CA ALA A 143 -9.25 -19.62 10.24
C ALA A 143 -9.74 -18.17 10.42
N THR A 144 -8.85 -17.27 10.86
CA THR A 144 -9.11 -15.83 10.92
C THR A 144 -9.29 -15.26 9.53
N LEU A 145 -8.48 -15.68 8.54
CA LEU A 145 -8.63 -15.29 7.15
C LEU A 145 -9.96 -15.75 6.55
N GLU A 146 -10.35 -17.01 6.77
CA GLU A 146 -11.63 -17.52 6.29
C GLU A 146 -12.82 -16.66 6.75
N ARG A 147 -12.79 -16.19 7.99
CA ARG A 147 -13.82 -15.31 8.55
C ARG A 147 -13.80 -13.90 7.93
N ALA A 148 -12.65 -13.42 7.48
CA ALA A 148 -12.48 -12.11 6.83
C ALA A 148 -12.77 -12.16 5.32
N MET A 149 -12.76 -13.34 4.69
CA MET A 149 -12.94 -13.52 3.24
C MET A 149 -14.17 -12.82 2.65
N PRO A 150 -15.38 -12.84 3.29
CA PRO A 150 -16.53 -12.13 2.74
C PRO A 150 -16.28 -10.62 2.54
N ALA A 151 -15.53 -9.98 3.45
CA ALA A 151 -15.17 -8.57 3.33
C ALA A 151 -14.05 -8.36 2.30
N LEU A 152 -13.02 -9.19 2.32
CA LEU A 152 -11.87 -9.07 1.40
C LEU A 152 -12.29 -9.27 -0.07
N ASN A 153 -13.21 -10.18 -0.34
CA ASN A 153 -13.74 -10.45 -1.69
C ASN A 153 -14.50 -9.27 -2.32
N THR A 154 -14.89 -8.27 -1.52
CA THR A 154 -15.60 -7.10 -2.08
C THR A 154 -14.67 -6.19 -2.88
N PHE A 155 -13.38 -6.14 -2.54
CA PHE A 155 -12.40 -5.26 -3.19
C PHE A 155 -11.15 -6.00 -3.70
N GLY A 156 -11.01 -7.29 -3.41
CA GLY A 156 -9.89 -8.13 -3.83
C GLY A 156 -10.30 -9.14 -4.91
N GLU A 157 -9.62 -9.11 -6.07
CA GLU A 157 -9.76 -10.14 -7.12
C GLU A 157 -8.87 -11.34 -6.83
N LYS A 158 -7.70 -11.11 -6.22
CA LYS A 158 -6.73 -12.15 -5.85
C LYS A 158 -6.33 -12.00 -4.38
N ILE A 159 -6.81 -12.89 -3.54
CA ILE A 159 -6.48 -12.93 -2.11
C ILE A 159 -5.57 -14.12 -1.87
N VAL A 160 -4.38 -13.87 -1.29
CA VAL A 160 -3.36 -14.91 -1.10
C VAL A 160 -3.00 -14.97 0.38
N HIS A 161 -3.15 -16.14 0.99
CA HIS A 161 -2.59 -16.42 2.32
C HIS A 161 -1.08 -16.62 2.20
N CYS A 162 -0.32 -15.70 2.76
CA CYS A 162 1.13 -15.61 2.60
C CYS A 162 1.90 -16.34 3.72
N GLY A 163 1.24 -16.68 4.81
CA GLY A 163 1.87 -17.30 5.98
C GLY A 163 1.47 -16.63 7.31
N PRO A 164 2.31 -16.71 8.34
CA PRO A 164 2.03 -16.11 9.64
C PRO A 164 1.96 -14.57 9.57
N VAL A 165 1.53 -13.94 10.67
CA VAL A 165 1.47 -12.47 10.80
C VAL A 165 2.80 -11.81 10.40
N GLY A 166 2.72 -10.80 9.56
CA GLY A 166 3.82 -10.07 8.96
C GLY A 166 4.28 -10.63 7.60
N ALA A 167 3.75 -11.79 7.15
CA ALA A 167 4.12 -12.35 5.85
C ALA A 167 3.56 -11.55 4.67
N GLY A 168 2.35 -11.02 4.79
CA GLY A 168 1.77 -10.13 3.79
C GLY A 168 2.59 -8.85 3.63
N ASP A 169 2.90 -8.18 4.74
CA ASP A 169 3.74 -6.99 4.76
C ASP A 169 5.15 -7.25 4.20
N ALA A 170 5.76 -8.39 4.54
CA ALA A 170 7.08 -8.75 4.02
C ALA A 170 7.06 -8.90 2.49
N ILE A 171 6.08 -9.63 1.95
CA ILE A 171 5.92 -9.77 0.49
C ILE A 171 5.65 -8.42 -0.15
N LYS A 172 4.80 -7.60 0.45
CA LYS A 172 4.51 -6.26 -0.06
C LYS A 172 5.76 -5.39 -0.08
N ALA A 173 6.55 -5.37 0.99
CA ALA A 173 7.78 -4.60 1.06
C ALA A 173 8.79 -5.03 -0.03
N VAL A 174 9.00 -6.32 -0.21
CA VAL A 174 9.89 -6.86 -1.26
C VAL A 174 9.36 -6.48 -2.66
N ASN A 175 8.05 -6.62 -2.91
CA ASN A 175 7.46 -6.20 -4.18
C ASN A 175 7.69 -4.71 -4.47
N GLN A 176 7.57 -3.84 -3.46
CA GLN A 176 7.81 -2.41 -3.61
C GLN A 176 9.29 -2.07 -3.85
N ALA A 177 10.20 -2.79 -3.19
CA ALA A 177 11.62 -2.66 -3.46
C ALA A 177 11.97 -3.04 -4.91
N MET A 178 11.40 -4.14 -5.43
CA MET A 178 11.56 -4.52 -6.84
C MET A 178 11.01 -3.45 -7.78
N LEU A 179 9.84 -2.87 -7.49
CA LEU A 179 9.28 -1.76 -8.26
C LEU A 179 10.26 -0.57 -8.32
N ALA A 180 10.82 -0.18 -7.18
CA ALA A 180 11.77 0.92 -7.07
C ALA A 180 13.07 0.64 -7.85
N VAL A 181 13.62 -0.57 -7.71
CA VAL A 181 14.81 -1.00 -8.49
C VAL A 181 14.52 -0.92 -10.00
N HIS A 182 13.36 -1.38 -10.45
CA HIS A 182 13.00 -1.32 -11.87
C HIS A 182 12.84 0.13 -12.38
N ILE A 183 12.29 1.04 -11.57
CA ILE A 183 12.17 2.46 -11.95
C ILE A 183 13.57 3.06 -12.11
N TRP A 184 14.44 2.84 -11.14
CA TRP A 184 15.78 3.43 -11.16
C TRP A 184 16.64 2.86 -12.28
N SER A 185 16.77 1.55 -12.35
CA SER A 185 17.62 0.87 -13.36
C SER A 185 17.15 1.14 -14.79
N LEU A 186 15.84 1.15 -15.03
CA LEU A 186 15.31 1.50 -16.34
C LEU A 186 15.55 2.97 -16.67
N GLY A 187 15.41 3.88 -15.68
CA GLY A 187 15.73 5.29 -15.84
C GLY A 187 17.17 5.54 -16.29
N GLU A 188 18.14 4.91 -15.62
CA GLU A 188 19.56 4.98 -15.99
C GLU A 188 19.80 4.45 -17.40
N GLY A 189 19.27 3.26 -17.72
CA GLY A 189 19.42 2.63 -19.03
C GLY A 189 18.80 3.47 -20.17
N MET A 190 17.57 3.96 -19.97
CA MET A 190 16.88 4.77 -20.96
C MET A 190 17.56 6.11 -21.20
N LEU A 191 18.08 6.76 -20.15
CA LEU A 191 18.85 8.00 -20.31
C LEU A 191 20.13 7.75 -21.12
N ALA A 192 20.85 6.67 -20.81
CA ALA A 192 22.06 6.30 -21.57
C ALA A 192 21.76 6.04 -23.05
N LEU A 193 20.67 5.31 -23.34
CA LEU A 193 20.23 5.04 -24.70
C LEU A 193 19.81 6.32 -25.44
N SER A 194 19.07 7.22 -24.79
CA SER A 194 18.72 8.53 -25.38
C SER A 194 19.97 9.34 -25.72
N LYS A 195 20.97 9.38 -24.83
CA LYS A 195 22.28 10.06 -25.09
C LYS A 195 23.05 9.41 -26.23
N ALA A 196 22.87 8.11 -26.46
CA ALA A 196 23.45 7.37 -27.58
C ALA A 196 22.63 7.52 -28.90
N GLY A 197 21.53 8.29 -28.89
CA GLY A 197 20.70 8.53 -30.07
C GLY A 197 19.65 7.46 -30.35
N VAL A 198 19.41 6.56 -29.41
CA VAL A 198 18.33 5.55 -29.52
C VAL A 198 17.01 6.18 -29.08
N LYS A 199 16.00 6.13 -29.92
CA LYS A 199 14.66 6.64 -29.59
C LYS A 199 14.06 5.82 -28.43
N PRO A 200 13.50 6.45 -27.39
CA PRO A 200 12.96 5.77 -26.22
C PRO A 200 11.87 4.73 -26.54
N GLU A 201 11.01 5.01 -27.51
CA GLU A 201 9.96 4.10 -27.94
C GLU A 201 10.54 2.80 -28.52
N VAL A 202 11.60 2.92 -29.33
CA VAL A 202 12.31 1.77 -29.94
C VAL A 202 13.02 0.95 -28.85
N ALA A 203 13.67 1.64 -27.89
CA ALA A 203 14.32 0.99 -26.77
C ALA A 203 13.32 0.19 -25.92
N LEU A 204 12.17 0.78 -25.59
CA LEU A 204 11.12 0.10 -24.81
C LEU A 204 10.49 -1.07 -25.56
N ASP A 205 10.28 -0.95 -26.89
CA ASP A 205 9.76 -2.05 -27.68
C ASP A 205 10.67 -3.28 -27.60
N VAL A 206 11.98 -3.07 -27.81
CA VAL A 206 12.98 -4.15 -27.70
C VAL A 206 13.08 -4.72 -26.28
N ILE A 207 13.14 -3.87 -25.25
CA ILE A 207 13.22 -4.30 -23.85
C ILE A 207 11.97 -5.12 -23.50
N ASN A 208 10.78 -4.69 -23.91
CA ASN A 208 9.52 -5.36 -23.62
C ASN A 208 9.33 -6.68 -24.37
N ALA A 209 9.99 -6.84 -25.52
CA ALA A 209 10.07 -8.10 -26.25
C ALA A 209 11.15 -9.06 -25.70
N SER A 210 11.97 -8.59 -24.74
CA SER A 210 13.16 -9.28 -24.25
C SER A 210 13.09 -9.54 -22.74
N SER A 211 14.14 -10.10 -22.17
CA SER A 211 14.23 -10.48 -20.74
C SER A 211 14.22 -9.32 -19.75
N GLY A 212 14.44 -8.09 -20.20
CA GLY A 212 14.39 -6.87 -19.38
C GLY A 212 12.96 -6.36 -19.10
N ARG A 213 11.94 -7.04 -19.60
CA ARG A 213 10.53 -6.66 -19.43
C ARG A 213 10.13 -6.62 -17.96
N SER A 214 9.41 -5.56 -17.58
CA SER A 214 8.84 -5.38 -16.25
C SER A 214 7.52 -4.60 -16.33
N ASN A 215 6.75 -4.55 -15.22
CA ASN A 215 5.59 -3.67 -15.15
C ASN A 215 5.97 -2.19 -15.39
N VAL A 216 7.16 -1.80 -14.96
CA VAL A 216 7.68 -0.44 -15.15
C VAL A 216 7.90 -0.13 -16.63
N SER A 217 8.58 -1.03 -17.36
CA SER A 217 8.85 -0.84 -18.78
C SER A 217 7.60 -0.93 -19.66
N MET A 218 6.65 -1.79 -19.29
CA MET A 218 5.42 -1.99 -20.05
C MET A 218 4.37 -0.89 -19.83
N ASN A 219 4.20 -0.44 -18.58
CA ASN A 219 3.04 0.37 -18.19
C ASN A 219 3.41 1.76 -17.67
N LEU A 220 4.48 1.91 -16.90
CA LEU A 220 4.77 3.19 -16.26
C LEU A 220 5.59 4.11 -17.16
N PHE A 221 6.68 3.61 -17.76
CA PHE A 221 7.55 4.43 -18.59
C PHE A 221 6.86 4.99 -19.84
N PRO A 222 6.15 4.20 -20.67
CA PRO A 222 5.47 4.74 -21.84
C PRO A 222 4.49 5.86 -21.50
N GLN A 223 3.66 5.63 -20.51
CA GLN A 223 2.56 6.54 -20.17
C GLN A 223 3.01 7.79 -19.41
N ARG A 224 4.09 7.70 -18.62
CA ARG A 224 4.45 8.73 -17.66
C ARG A 224 5.78 9.42 -17.95
N VAL A 225 6.82 8.65 -18.26
CA VAL A 225 8.17 9.20 -18.49
C VAL A 225 8.29 9.72 -19.91
N ILE A 226 8.01 8.89 -20.94
CA ILE A 226 8.11 9.30 -22.34
C ILE A 226 7.05 10.36 -22.67
N GLY A 227 5.82 10.14 -22.22
CA GLY A 227 4.73 11.11 -22.38
C GLY A 227 4.85 12.36 -21.48
N ARG A 228 5.85 12.43 -20.60
CA ARG A 228 6.10 13.52 -19.62
C ARG A 228 4.87 13.90 -18.78
N ALA A 229 3.93 12.98 -18.60
CA ALA A 229 2.65 13.26 -17.93
C ALA A 229 2.77 13.27 -16.39
N PHE A 230 3.56 12.39 -15.80
CA PHE A 230 3.80 12.22 -14.36
C PHE A 230 2.54 12.40 -13.50
N PRO A 231 1.46 11.64 -13.75
CA PRO A 231 0.22 11.77 -12.99
C PRO A 231 0.43 11.33 -11.53
N ARG A 232 -0.19 12.03 -10.61
CA ARG A 232 -0.11 11.69 -9.18
C ARG A 232 -0.94 10.45 -8.86
N THR A 233 -0.30 9.28 -8.88
CA THR A 233 -0.95 7.99 -8.64
C THR A 233 -0.47 7.31 -7.37
N PHE A 234 0.82 7.41 -7.09
CA PHE A 234 1.44 6.86 -5.89
C PHE A 234 2.60 7.76 -5.45
N LYS A 235 2.51 8.30 -4.23
CA LYS A 235 3.50 9.29 -3.76
C LYS A 235 4.90 8.70 -3.65
N LEU A 236 5.90 9.51 -4.05
CA LEU A 236 7.32 9.19 -3.86
C LEU A 236 7.66 8.95 -2.39
N ALA A 237 7.09 9.72 -1.47
CA ALA A 237 7.22 9.51 -0.03
C ALA A 237 6.78 8.11 0.44
N LEU A 238 5.77 7.53 -0.20
CA LEU A 238 5.28 6.20 0.16
C LEU A 238 6.18 5.08 -0.38
N ILE A 239 6.70 5.20 -1.61
CA ILE A 239 7.65 4.19 -2.12
C ILE A 239 8.99 4.29 -1.37
N ASP A 240 9.47 5.49 -1.02
CA ASP A 240 10.65 5.68 -0.16
C ASP A 240 10.46 4.95 1.18
N LYS A 241 9.33 5.15 1.85
CA LYS A 241 8.97 4.41 3.06
C LYS A 241 9.00 2.89 2.83
N ASP A 242 8.36 2.41 1.76
CA ASP A 242 8.23 0.98 1.47
C ASP A 242 9.60 0.32 1.20
N VAL A 243 10.49 0.99 0.46
CA VAL A 243 11.84 0.48 0.20
C VAL A 243 12.67 0.42 1.49
N ARG A 244 12.54 1.42 2.37
CA ARG A 244 13.19 1.38 3.70
C ARG A 244 12.69 0.23 4.56
N ILE A 245 11.39 -0.07 4.53
CA ILE A 245 10.83 -1.25 5.21
C ILE A 245 11.46 -2.53 4.65
N ALA A 246 11.56 -2.67 3.32
CA ALA A 246 12.20 -3.82 2.70
C ALA A 246 13.67 -3.95 3.09
N ALA A 247 14.43 -2.85 3.04
CA ALA A 247 15.84 -2.83 3.44
C ALA A 247 16.03 -3.23 4.91
N GLN A 248 15.14 -2.77 5.79
CA GLN A 248 15.14 -3.15 7.21
C GLN A 248 14.80 -4.63 7.39
N PHE A 249 13.74 -5.11 6.75
CA PHE A 249 13.32 -6.51 6.80
C PHE A 249 14.44 -7.45 6.36
N LEU A 250 15.14 -7.15 5.24
CA LEU A 250 16.26 -7.96 4.76
C LEU A 250 17.44 -7.99 5.76
N ARG A 251 17.73 -6.86 6.43
CA ARG A 251 18.74 -6.83 7.52
C ARG A 251 18.32 -7.72 8.69
N GLU A 252 17.07 -7.66 9.12
CA GLU A 252 16.53 -8.48 10.22
C GLU A 252 16.61 -9.98 9.90
N GLN A 253 16.48 -10.35 8.63
CA GLN A 253 16.63 -11.72 8.15
C GLN A 253 18.10 -12.11 7.89
N ASN A 254 19.07 -11.24 8.17
CA ASN A 254 20.50 -11.43 7.90
C ASN A 254 20.79 -11.73 6.40
N VAL A 255 20.01 -11.16 5.48
CA VAL A 255 20.23 -11.28 4.04
C VAL A 255 21.11 -10.14 3.54
N PRO A 256 22.29 -10.42 2.96
CA PRO A 256 23.08 -9.40 2.27
C PRO A 256 22.26 -8.79 1.12
N SER A 257 22.00 -7.48 1.19
CA SER A 257 21.08 -6.82 0.25
C SER A 257 21.60 -5.47 -0.25
N PRO A 258 22.82 -5.42 -0.86
CA PRO A 258 23.46 -4.17 -1.26
C PRO A 258 22.58 -3.37 -2.25
N LEU A 259 21.90 -4.02 -3.19
CA LEU A 259 21.04 -3.37 -4.16
C LEU A 259 19.84 -2.70 -3.49
N THR A 260 19.16 -3.38 -2.58
CA THR A 260 18.00 -2.80 -1.86
C THR A 260 18.43 -1.66 -0.94
N GLN A 261 19.59 -1.78 -0.28
CA GLN A 261 20.13 -0.70 0.56
C GLN A 261 20.45 0.56 -0.28
N LEU A 262 21.15 0.39 -1.41
CA LEU A 262 21.43 1.49 -2.34
C LEU A 262 20.11 2.11 -2.88
N THR A 263 19.15 1.29 -3.26
CA THR A 263 17.86 1.77 -3.75
C THR A 263 17.12 2.60 -2.68
N ALA A 264 17.20 2.20 -1.41
CA ALA A 264 16.62 2.98 -0.32
C ALA A 264 17.28 4.36 -0.17
N GLU A 265 18.61 4.45 -0.30
CA GLU A 265 19.35 5.72 -0.28
C GLU A 265 18.98 6.61 -1.46
N LEU A 266 18.88 6.04 -2.66
CA LEU A 266 18.52 6.76 -3.89
C LEU A 266 17.10 7.32 -3.83
N PHE A 267 16.13 6.53 -3.37
CA PHE A 267 14.75 7.00 -3.24
C PHE A 267 14.56 7.99 -2.10
N ALA A 268 15.31 7.86 -1.00
CA ALA A 268 15.35 8.86 0.07
C ALA A 268 15.90 10.20 -0.44
N ALA A 269 16.98 10.18 -1.22
CA ALA A 269 17.53 11.39 -1.83
C ALA A 269 16.55 12.03 -2.84
N ALA A 270 15.93 11.21 -3.69
CA ALA A 270 14.91 11.68 -4.64
C ALA A 270 13.71 12.30 -3.92
N HIS A 271 13.24 11.68 -2.84
CA HIS A 271 12.14 12.23 -2.03
C HIS A 271 12.51 13.56 -1.37
N ALA A 272 13.72 13.65 -0.78
CA ALA A 272 14.19 14.89 -0.17
C ALA A 272 14.28 16.05 -1.16
N GLU A 273 14.59 15.75 -2.42
CA GLU A 273 14.74 16.73 -3.48
C GLU A 273 13.42 17.14 -4.14
N LEU A 274 12.56 16.16 -4.47
CA LEU A 274 11.33 16.37 -5.23
C LEU A 274 10.12 16.69 -4.34
N GLY A 275 10.21 16.39 -3.04
CA GLY A 275 9.21 16.71 -2.02
C GLY A 275 8.02 15.74 -1.95
N GLU A 276 7.14 16.02 -0.99
CA GLU A 276 6.02 15.15 -0.55
C GLU A 276 4.94 14.91 -1.63
N GLU A 277 4.81 15.79 -2.61
CA GLU A 277 3.75 15.72 -3.60
C GLU A 277 4.17 15.03 -4.90
N ALA A 278 5.45 14.67 -5.04
CA ALA A 278 5.96 13.98 -6.22
C ALA A 278 5.37 12.57 -6.37
N ASP A 279 5.12 12.15 -7.61
CA ASP A 279 4.79 10.76 -7.94
C ASP A 279 6.07 9.89 -7.89
N HIS A 280 5.94 8.62 -7.55
CA HIS A 280 7.06 7.70 -7.42
C HIS A 280 7.92 7.56 -8.69
N VAL A 281 7.32 7.72 -9.87
CA VAL A 281 8.04 7.65 -11.15
C VAL A 281 8.83 8.94 -11.42
N GLU A 282 8.51 10.04 -10.75
CA GLU A 282 9.28 11.29 -10.86
C GLU A 282 10.73 11.15 -10.36
N ALA A 283 11.07 10.09 -9.61
CA ALA A 283 12.45 9.75 -9.28
C ALA A 283 13.38 9.73 -10.52
N VAL A 284 12.84 9.42 -11.71
CA VAL A 284 13.57 9.47 -12.98
C VAL A 284 14.10 10.89 -13.30
N LYS A 285 13.40 11.94 -12.85
CA LYS A 285 13.86 13.34 -13.05
C LYS A 285 15.19 13.64 -12.37
N VAL A 286 15.45 12.95 -11.23
CA VAL A 286 16.76 13.07 -10.55
C VAL A 286 17.87 12.47 -11.41
N ILE A 287 17.60 11.34 -12.05
CA ILE A 287 18.54 10.67 -12.97
C ILE A 287 18.81 11.58 -14.20
N GLU A 288 17.75 12.12 -14.79
CA GLU A 288 17.83 13.02 -15.94
C GLU A 288 18.66 14.26 -15.63
N ARG A 289 18.38 14.90 -14.47
CA ARG A 289 19.09 16.10 -14.06
C ARG A 289 20.58 15.81 -13.77
N THR A 290 20.88 14.74 -13.04
CA THR A 290 22.26 14.34 -12.72
C THR A 290 23.01 13.94 -13.99
N GLY A 291 22.34 13.30 -14.93
CA GLY A 291 22.90 12.91 -16.23
C GLY A 291 22.98 14.04 -17.25
N GLY A 292 22.38 15.21 -16.99
CA GLY A 292 22.41 16.39 -17.88
C GLY A 292 21.65 16.20 -19.20
N ALA A 293 20.63 15.33 -19.24
CA ALA A 293 19.78 15.11 -20.42
C ALA A 293 18.40 14.61 -20.01
N GLU A 294 17.43 14.66 -20.92
CA GLU A 294 16.10 14.08 -20.76
C GLU A 294 15.96 12.79 -21.57
N ILE A 295 15.10 11.89 -21.10
CA ILE A 295 14.68 10.69 -21.85
C ILE A 295 13.67 11.14 -22.90
N LYS A 296 14.11 11.33 -24.13
CA LYS A 296 13.30 11.77 -25.27
C LYS A 296 13.89 11.34 -26.61
#